data_4ff44057b71e4fb405865f465f5102d5
#
_entry.id   4ff44057b71e4fb405865f465f5102d5
#
_cell.length_a   1.000
_cell.length_b   1.000
_cell.length_c   1.000
_cell.angle_alpha   90.00
_cell.angle_beta   90.00
_cell.angle_gamma   90.00
#
_symmetry.space_group_name_H-M   'P 1'
#
loop_
_entity.id
_entity.type
_entity.pdbx_description
1 polymer ?
#
loop_
_entity_poly.entity_id
_entity_poly.type
_entity_poly.pdbx_seq_one_letter_code
_entity_poly.pdbx_strand_id
1 'polypeptide(L)'
;MENVTLKRLDKMKSGSVKIACLTAYDASFAALLDQAGVDVILVGDSLGMVVQGHSSTVSVTMEDMIYHTSCVSMAVRRSFVVLSLIHI
;
A
#
# COMPACT_ATOMS: atom_id res chain seq x y z
N MET A 1 6.93 11.12 -14.49
CA MET A 1 5.56 10.81 -14.07
C MET A 1 5.23 11.56 -12.78
N GLU A 2 4.07 12.18 -12.70
CA GLU A 2 3.68 12.93 -11.51
C GLU A 2 3.39 11.98 -10.35
N ASN A 3 3.75 12.40 -9.15
CA ASN A 3 3.42 11.65 -7.93
C ASN A 3 1.93 11.70 -7.66
N VAL A 4 1.40 10.60 -7.16
CA VAL A 4 0.02 10.53 -6.73
C VAL A 4 -0.10 11.14 -5.33
N THR A 5 -1.00 12.09 -5.18
CA THR A 5 -1.27 12.79 -3.92
C THR A 5 -2.75 12.68 -3.60
N LEU A 6 -3.15 13.04 -2.38
CA LEU A 6 -4.56 13.11 -2.01
C LEU A 6 -5.34 14.02 -2.93
N LYS A 7 -4.75 15.16 -3.28
CA LYS A 7 -5.36 16.13 -4.20
C LYS A 7 -5.58 15.53 -5.58
N ARG A 8 -4.61 14.76 -6.08
CA ARG A 8 -4.74 14.10 -7.37
C ARG A 8 -5.82 13.02 -7.35
N LEU A 9 -5.89 12.24 -6.26
CA LEU A 9 -6.93 11.21 -6.11
C LEU A 9 -8.32 11.82 -6.09
N ASP A 10 -8.49 12.93 -5.38
CA ASP A 10 -9.75 13.64 -5.33
C ASP A 10 -10.15 14.15 -6.72
N LYS A 11 -9.20 14.68 -7.47
CA LYS A 11 -9.40 15.14 -8.84
C LYS A 11 -9.79 13.99 -9.77
N MET A 12 -9.17 12.83 -9.63
CA MET A 12 -9.52 11.64 -10.41
C MET A 12 -10.95 11.19 -10.13
N LYS A 13 -11.35 11.21 -8.87
CA LYS A 13 -12.72 10.87 -8.47
C LYS A 13 -13.72 11.82 -9.11
N SER A 14 -13.48 13.13 -9.07
CA SER A 14 -14.35 14.15 -9.65
C SER A 14 -14.43 14.03 -11.17
N GLY A 15 -13.33 13.63 -11.80
CA GLY A 15 -13.25 13.48 -13.26
C GLY A 15 -13.71 12.12 -13.77
N SER A 16 -14.21 11.26 -12.91
CA SER A 16 -14.62 9.88 -13.24
C SER A 16 -13.48 9.03 -13.78
N VAL A 17 -12.25 9.34 -13.41
CA VAL A 17 -11.07 8.53 -13.74
C VAL A 17 -10.91 7.45 -12.67
N LYS A 18 -10.75 6.21 -13.10
CA LYS A 18 -10.61 5.08 -12.19
C LYS A 18 -9.27 5.13 -11.46
N ILE A 19 -9.31 4.80 -10.16
CA ILE A 19 -8.13 4.73 -9.31
C ILE A 19 -7.79 3.25 -9.12
N ALA A 20 -6.58 2.85 -9.52
CA ALA A 20 -6.11 1.48 -9.32
C ALA A 20 -5.44 1.38 -7.94
N CYS A 21 -5.98 0.47 -7.11
CA CYS A 21 -5.48 0.24 -5.76
C CYS A 21 -5.13 -1.25 -5.59
N LEU A 22 -3.90 -1.53 -5.22
CA LEU A 22 -3.42 -2.90 -4.99
C LEU A 22 -2.60 -2.96 -3.71
N THR A 23 -2.49 -4.16 -3.14
CA THR A 23 -1.78 -4.41 -1.91
C THR A 23 -0.36 -4.90 -2.20
N ALA A 24 0.61 -4.41 -1.42
CA ALA A 24 1.98 -4.91 -1.42
C ALA A 24 2.55 -4.87 -0.02
N TYR A 25 3.47 -5.78 0.28
CA TYR A 25 4.07 -5.89 1.61
C TYR A 25 5.58 -5.75 1.60
N ASP A 26 6.20 -5.74 0.44
CA ASP A 26 7.65 -5.67 0.30
C ASP A 26 8.07 -4.74 -0.82
N ALA A 27 9.37 -4.45 -0.85
CA ALA A 27 9.94 -3.51 -1.81
C ALA A 27 9.83 -4.00 -3.26
N SER A 28 10.01 -5.29 -3.49
CA SER A 28 10.01 -5.85 -4.85
C SER A 28 8.66 -5.73 -5.52
N PHE A 29 7.59 -6.14 -4.84
CA PHE A 29 6.24 -6.02 -5.36
C PHE A 29 5.81 -4.56 -5.46
N ALA A 30 6.17 -3.74 -4.47
CA ALA A 30 5.83 -2.32 -4.49
C ALA A 30 6.45 -1.62 -5.70
N ALA A 31 7.72 -1.89 -5.99
CA ALA A 31 8.40 -1.33 -7.14
C ALA A 31 7.72 -1.75 -8.45
N LEU A 32 7.34 -3.01 -8.55
CA LEU A 32 6.67 -3.54 -9.73
C LEU A 32 5.32 -2.86 -9.96
N LEU A 33 4.51 -2.75 -8.90
CA LEU A 33 3.19 -2.10 -8.98
C LEU A 33 3.32 -0.61 -9.30
N ASP A 34 4.30 0.06 -8.70
CA ASP A 34 4.56 1.47 -8.95
C ASP A 34 4.92 1.72 -10.42
N GLN A 35 5.78 0.88 -10.98
CA GLN A 35 6.16 0.95 -12.38
C GLN A 35 5.01 0.62 -13.32
N ALA A 36 4.11 -0.25 -12.89
CA ALA A 36 2.93 -0.62 -13.68
C ALA A 36 1.85 0.47 -13.70
N GLY A 37 2.00 1.53 -12.91
CA GLY A 37 1.09 2.66 -12.91
C GLY A 37 -0.03 2.57 -11.88
N VAL A 38 0.09 1.72 -10.88
CA VAL A 38 -0.87 1.64 -9.78
C VAL A 38 -0.87 2.97 -9.03
N ASP A 39 -2.06 3.48 -8.71
CA ASP A 39 -2.21 4.80 -8.10
C ASP A 39 -2.04 4.74 -6.57
N VAL A 40 -2.59 3.71 -5.94
CA VAL A 40 -2.56 3.55 -4.49
C VAL A 40 -2.02 2.16 -4.14
N ILE A 41 -1.04 2.11 -3.26
CA ILE A 41 -0.53 0.85 -2.71
C ILE A 41 -0.93 0.78 -1.25
N LEU A 42 -1.68 -0.27 -0.91
CA LEU A 42 -2.17 -0.51 0.42
C LEU A 42 -1.23 -1.46 1.16
N VAL A 43 -0.80 -1.08 2.36
CA VAL A 43 -0.10 -1.97 3.27
C VAL A 43 -1.06 -2.26 4.41
N GLY A 44 -1.62 -3.48 4.43
CA GLY A 44 -2.64 -3.86 5.39
C GLY A 44 -2.15 -4.90 6.39
N ASP A 45 -2.88 -5.04 7.49
CA ASP A 45 -2.56 -6.02 8.53
C ASP A 45 -2.77 -7.47 8.06
N SER A 46 -3.35 -7.69 6.89
CA SER A 46 -3.38 -9.00 6.24
C SER A 46 -1.97 -9.56 6.00
N LEU A 47 -0.92 -8.74 6.10
CA LEU A 47 0.45 -9.23 6.03
C LEU A 47 0.73 -10.33 7.06
N GLY A 48 0.03 -10.31 8.19
CA GLY A 48 0.16 -11.36 9.20
C GLY A 48 -0.22 -12.74 8.68
N MET A 49 -1.20 -12.79 7.79
CA MET A 49 -1.64 -14.04 7.18
C MET A 49 -0.81 -14.41 5.95
N VAL A 50 -0.57 -13.43 5.09
CA VAL A 50 0.07 -13.65 3.79
C VAL A 50 1.59 -13.80 3.91
N VAL A 51 2.23 -12.97 4.73
CA VAL A 51 3.69 -12.92 4.85
C VAL A 51 4.17 -13.71 6.06
N GLN A 52 3.52 -13.55 7.21
CA GLN A 52 3.95 -14.17 8.47
C GLN A 52 3.36 -15.55 8.70
N GLY A 53 2.33 -15.93 7.94
CA GLY A 53 1.73 -17.27 8.03
C GLY A 53 0.77 -17.46 9.19
N HIS A 54 0.34 -16.40 9.85
CA HIS A 54 -0.65 -16.50 10.93
C HIS A 54 -2.03 -16.82 10.37
N SER A 55 -2.90 -17.39 11.21
CA SER A 55 -4.27 -17.73 10.82
C SER A 55 -5.22 -16.52 10.87
N SER A 56 -4.76 -15.41 11.44
CA SER A 56 -5.55 -14.17 11.53
C SER A 56 -4.63 -12.96 11.57
N THR A 57 -5.22 -11.77 11.52
CA THR A 57 -4.48 -10.49 11.58
C THR A 57 -4.16 -10.06 13.01
N VAL A 58 -4.70 -10.74 14.01
CA VAL A 58 -4.59 -10.35 15.43
C VAL A 58 -3.15 -10.30 15.93
N SER A 59 -2.28 -11.17 15.41
CA SER A 59 -0.88 -11.27 15.86
C SER A 59 0.05 -10.21 15.25
N VAL A 60 -0.45 -9.40 14.31
CA VAL A 60 0.37 -8.36 13.67
C VAL A 60 0.56 -7.20 14.64
N THR A 61 1.82 -6.82 14.84
CA THR A 61 2.16 -5.68 15.71
C THR A 61 2.26 -4.40 14.90
N MET A 62 2.19 -3.26 15.59
CA MET A 62 2.42 -1.96 14.96
C MET A 62 3.84 -1.88 14.38
N GLU A 63 4.80 -2.49 15.04
CA GLU A 63 6.19 -2.54 14.55
C GLU A 63 6.29 -3.29 13.23
N ASP A 64 5.56 -4.39 13.08
CA ASP A 64 5.49 -5.14 11.82
C ASP A 64 4.93 -4.25 10.72
N MET A 65 3.85 -3.53 11.00
CA MET A 65 3.22 -2.64 10.03
C MET A 65 4.14 -1.51 9.62
N ILE A 66 4.84 -0.91 10.57
CA ILE A 66 5.80 0.17 10.29
C ILE A 66 6.93 -0.35 9.42
N TYR A 67 7.46 -1.53 9.74
CA TYR A 67 8.54 -2.13 8.97
C TYR A 67 8.13 -2.36 7.50
N HIS A 68 7.00 -3.01 7.28
CA HIS A 68 6.55 -3.31 5.92
C HIS A 68 6.15 -2.05 5.15
N THR A 69 5.53 -1.08 5.81
CA THR A 69 5.21 0.21 5.20
C THR A 69 6.48 0.93 4.78
N SER A 70 7.52 0.86 5.62
CA SER A 70 8.83 1.43 5.31
C SER A 70 9.45 0.80 4.06
N CYS A 71 9.41 -0.54 3.97
CA CYS A 71 9.91 -1.26 2.80
C CYS A 71 9.20 -0.83 1.52
N VAL A 72 7.87 -0.74 1.59
CA VAL A 72 7.06 -0.34 0.45
C VAL A 72 7.36 1.11 0.06
N SER A 73 7.40 2.01 1.04
CA SER A 73 7.63 3.44 0.79
C SER A 73 8.99 3.72 0.15
N MET A 74 10.00 2.95 0.52
CA MET A 74 11.35 3.12 -0.05
C MET A 74 11.44 2.72 -1.52
N ALA A 75 10.55 1.84 -1.97
CA ALA A 75 10.55 1.33 -3.34
C ALA A 75 9.61 2.11 -4.27
N VAL A 76 8.72 2.90 -3.70
CA VAL A 76 7.68 3.62 -4.45
C VAL A 76 8.17 5.01 -4.82
N ARG A 77 7.94 5.42 -6.07
CA ARG A 77 8.33 6.75 -6.57
C ARG A 77 7.13 7.61 -6.90
N ARG A 78 6.00 6.99 -7.24
CA ARG A 78 4.82 7.69 -7.76
C ARG A 78 3.57 7.39 -6.96
N SER A 79 3.33 6.13 -6.63
CA SER A 79 2.10 5.67 -5.97
C SER A 79 1.92 6.27 -4.59
N PHE A 80 0.66 6.44 -4.19
CA PHE A 80 0.30 6.88 -2.85
C PHE A 80 0.22 5.66 -1.94
N VAL A 81 0.96 5.66 -0.83
CA VAL A 81 1.02 4.53 0.10
C VAL A 81 0.07 4.75 1.26
N VAL A 82 -0.78 3.77 1.54
CA VAL A 82 -1.76 3.81 2.62
C VAL A 82 -1.53 2.64 3.56
N LEU A 83 -1.39 2.94 4.85
CA LEU A 83 -1.33 1.94 5.91
C LEU A 83 -2.73 1.72 6.47
N SER A 84 -3.17 0.47 6.49
CA SER A 84 -4.50 0.12 6.96
C SER A 84 -4.44 -0.95 8.06
N LEU A 85 -5.10 -0.69 9.17
CA LEU A 85 -5.20 -1.62 10.30
C LEU A 85 -6.67 -1.89 10.60
N ILE A 86 -7.02 -3.17 10.67
CA ILE A 86 -8.38 -3.60 11.00
C ILE A 86 -8.51 -3.87 12.51
N HIS A 87 -7.45 -4.42 13.10
CA HIS A 87 -7.39 -4.76 14.52
C HIS A 87 -6.46 -3.80 15.27
N ILE A 88 -7.01 -2.79 15.83
CA ILE A 88 -6.26 -1.83 16.66
C ILE A 88 -6.78 -1.92 18.08
#